data_7ce2fc44152c1e8de2adcd33b91bc9b3
#
_entry.id   7ce2fc44152c1e8de2adcd33b91bc9b3
#
_cell.length_a   1.000
_cell.length_b   1.000
_cell.length_c   1.000
_cell.angle_alpha   90.00
_cell.angle_beta   90.00
_cell.angle_gamma   90.00
#
_symmetry.space_group_name_H-M   'P 1'
#
loop_
_entity.id
_entity.type
_entity.pdbx_description
1 polymer ?
#
loop_
_entity_poly.entity_id
_entity_poly.type
_entity_poly.pdbx_seq_one_letter_code
_entity_poly.pdbx_strand_id
1 'polypeptide(L)'
;MKYVIIYWSRYGHNKKIVNYLAEKLKEKKAETQILTTDEADPAALPEADLYIFSAAAEAFNLQRNMKQFMKNLEEMNGKKYAIINTHGMDKNRLYKMEKLLSKKNMVKVEGVDFKVGTNIKSGNALLEGWEAKLDEFAGKL
;
A
#
# COMPACT_ATOMS: atom_id res chain seq x y z
N MET A 1 11.57 -10.04 -11.29
CA MET A 1 10.24 -9.43 -11.04
C MET A 1 10.36 -7.94 -10.83
N LYS A 2 9.37 -7.24 -11.28
CA LYS A 2 9.26 -5.80 -11.05
C LYS A 2 8.05 -5.50 -10.19
N TYR A 3 8.24 -4.69 -9.15
CA TYR A 3 7.19 -4.19 -8.26
C TYR A 3 7.06 -2.68 -8.42
N VAL A 4 5.82 -2.20 -8.49
CA VAL A 4 5.52 -0.77 -8.42
C VAL A 4 4.73 -0.54 -7.14
N ILE A 5 5.23 0.33 -6.26
CA ILE A 5 4.59 0.67 -4.99
C ILE A 5 4.04 2.08 -5.08
N ILE A 6 2.73 2.21 -4.86
CA ILE A 6 2.02 3.50 -4.85
C ILE A 6 1.56 3.75 -3.41
N TYR A 7 1.90 4.91 -2.84
CA TYR A 7 1.51 5.21 -1.48
C TYR A 7 1.11 6.66 -1.28
N TRP A 8 0.39 6.88 -0.20
CA TRP A 8 0.12 8.20 0.37
C TRP A 8 0.42 8.12 1.86
N SER A 9 1.12 9.13 2.39
CA SER A 9 1.50 9.15 3.80
C SER A 9 1.36 10.56 4.36
N ARG A 10 0.41 10.75 5.29
CA ARG A 10 0.18 12.05 5.92
C ARG A 10 1.24 12.34 7.00
N TYR A 11 1.54 11.34 7.84
CA TYR A 11 2.43 11.47 9.00
C TYR A 11 3.73 10.69 8.87
N GLY A 12 3.96 10.03 7.75
CA GLY A 12 5.18 9.29 7.50
C GLY A 12 5.11 7.78 7.76
N HIS A 13 4.01 7.23 8.30
CA HIS A 13 3.90 5.80 8.60
C HIS A 13 3.96 4.94 7.34
N ASN A 14 3.14 5.26 6.36
CA ASN A 14 3.13 4.52 5.09
C ASN A 14 4.45 4.66 4.35
N LYS A 15 5.05 5.85 4.38
CA LYS A 15 6.37 6.07 3.79
C LYS A 15 7.43 5.17 4.42
N LYS A 16 7.44 5.08 5.74
CA LYS A 16 8.35 4.20 6.49
C LYS A 16 8.14 2.74 6.11
N ILE A 17 6.89 2.31 6.03
CA ILE A 17 6.52 0.94 5.65
C ILE A 17 7.00 0.61 4.23
N VAL A 18 6.70 1.46 3.26
CA VAL A 18 7.05 1.17 1.86
C VAL A 18 8.55 1.21 1.61
N ASN A 19 9.28 2.08 2.32
CA ASN A 19 10.74 2.11 2.21
C ASN A 19 11.37 0.83 2.78
N TYR A 20 10.87 0.35 3.92
CA TYR A 20 11.33 -0.91 4.50
C TYR A 20 11.01 -2.08 3.56
N LEU A 21 9.79 -2.12 3.03
CA LEU A 21 9.35 -3.16 2.10
C LEU A 21 10.23 -3.18 0.85
N ALA A 22 10.53 -2.02 0.29
CA ALA A 22 11.37 -1.92 -0.89
C ALA A 22 12.77 -2.52 -0.66
N GLU A 23 13.36 -2.27 0.53
CA GLU A 23 14.64 -2.86 0.89
C GLU A 23 14.55 -4.39 0.97
N LYS A 24 13.45 -4.93 1.52
CA LYS A 24 13.24 -6.38 1.57
C LYS A 24 13.06 -6.99 0.19
N LEU A 25 12.33 -6.33 -0.69
CA LEU A 25 12.16 -6.79 -2.06
C LEU A 25 13.46 -6.73 -2.85
N LYS A 26 14.28 -5.73 -2.58
CA LYS A 26 15.60 -5.59 -3.19
C LYS A 26 16.53 -6.76 -2.80
N GLU A 27 16.43 -7.23 -1.57
CA GLU A 27 17.18 -8.43 -1.11
C GLU A 27 16.82 -9.67 -1.94
N LYS A 28 15.62 -9.72 -2.48
CA LYS A 28 15.15 -10.78 -3.40
C LYS A 28 15.55 -10.51 -4.86
N LYS A 29 16.40 -9.51 -5.10
CA LYS A 29 16.81 -9.09 -6.44
C LYS A 29 15.66 -8.62 -7.32
N ALA A 30 14.57 -8.12 -6.70
CA ALA A 30 13.44 -7.56 -7.41
C ALA A 30 13.69 -6.09 -7.75
N GLU A 31 13.31 -5.68 -8.95
CA GLU A 31 13.28 -4.27 -9.33
C GLU A 31 12.08 -3.62 -8.67
N THR A 32 12.27 -2.48 -7.99
CA THR A 32 11.21 -1.81 -7.25
C THR A 32 11.18 -0.33 -7.56
N GLN A 33 10.00 0.19 -7.90
CA GLN A 33 9.77 1.61 -8.12
C GLN A 33 8.73 2.10 -7.11
N ILE A 34 9.05 3.17 -6.38
CA ILE A 34 8.16 3.76 -5.36
C ILE A 34 7.68 5.11 -5.85
N LEU A 35 6.36 5.30 -5.86
CA LEU A 35 5.71 6.54 -6.29
C LEU A 35 4.63 6.93 -5.30
N THR A 36 4.49 8.22 -5.04
CA THR A 36 3.31 8.74 -4.33
C THR A 36 2.13 8.82 -5.29
N THR A 37 0.93 8.99 -4.74
CA THR A 37 -0.27 9.21 -5.58
C THR A 37 -0.16 10.48 -6.41
N ASP A 38 0.65 11.45 -5.98
CA ASP A 38 0.87 12.69 -6.73
C ASP A 38 1.88 12.53 -7.87
N GLU A 39 2.86 11.63 -7.69
CA GLU A 39 3.89 11.37 -8.69
C GLU A 39 3.42 10.42 -9.79
N ALA A 40 2.52 9.50 -9.46
CA ALA A 40 2.04 8.49 -10.38
C ALA A 40 0.81 8.95 -11.16
N ASP A 41 0.70 8.53 -12.41
CA ASP A 41 -0.49 8.76 -13.22
C ASP A 41 -1.34 7.49 -13.19
N PRO A 42 -2.55 7.52 -12.59
CA PRO A 42 -3.40 6.33 -12.49
C PRO A 42 -3.87 5.81 -13.85
N ALA A 43 -3.86 6.66 -14.88
CA ALA A 43 -4.23 6.25 -16.23
C ALA A 43 -3.07 5.61 -17.00
N ALA A 44 -1.82 5.74 -16.50
CA ALA A 44 -0.62 5.28 -17.21
C ALA A 44 0.47 4.83 -16.22
N LEU A 45 0.17 3.84 -15.39
CA LEU A 45 1.16 3.29 -14.46
C LEU A 45 2.27 2.55 -15.21
N PRO A 46 3.50 2.56 -14.69
CA PRO A 46 4.58 1.72 -15.23
C PRO A 46 4.16 0.24 -15.23
N GLU A 47 4.61 -0.52 -16.21
CA GLU A 47 4.39 -1.95 -16.23
C GLU A 47 5.10 -2.61 -15.04
N ALA A 48 4.42 -3.57 -14.41
CA ALA A 48 4.96 -4.31 -13.29
C ALA A 48 4.31 -5.69 -13.19
N ASP A 49 5.01 -6.61 -12.53
CA ASP A 49 4.47 -7.94 -12.21
C ASP A 49 3.50 -7.86 -11.03
N LEU A 50 3.69 -6.88 -10.15
CA LEU A 50 2.85 -6.69 -8.97
C LEU A 50 2.80 -5.21 -8.60
N TYR A 51 1.58 -4.73 -8.35
CA TYR A 51 1.33 -3.37 -7.85
C TYR A 51 0.98 -3.42 -6.37
N ILE A 52 1.64 -2.62 -5.56
CA ILE A 52 1.42 -2.56 -4.12
C ILE A 52 0.89 -1.17 -3.77
N PHE A 53 -0.26 -1.12 -3.12
CA PHE A 53 -0.89 0.14 -2.70
C PHE A 53 -0.87 0.24 -1.18
N SER A 54 -0.36 1.35 -0.65
CA SER A 54 -0.25 1.57 0.78
C SER A 54 -0.85 2.92 1.18
N ALA A 55 -1.84 2.90 2.04
CA ALA A 55 -2.51 4.11 2.53
C ALA A 55 -3.18 3.88 3.88
N ALA A 56 -3.54 4.99 4.53
CA ALA A 56 -4.16 4.98 5.84
C ALA A 56 -5.69 4.95 5.76
N ALA A 57 -6.32 4.48 6.85
CA ALA A 57 -7.73 4.71 7.12
C ALA A 57 -7.84 6.10 7.75
N GLU A 58 -8.74 6.93 7.23
CA GLU A 58 -9.01 8.27 7.77
C GLU A 58 -10.52 8.53 7.80
N ALA A 59 -11.00 9.15 8.87
CA ALA A 59 -12.41 9.52 9.01
C ALA A 59 -13.37 8.37 8.69
N PHE A 60 -13.10 7.17 9.21
CA PHE A 60 -13.89 5.94 9.01
C PHE A 60 -13.92 5.45 7.55
N ASN A 61 -12.98 5.90 6.74
CA ASN A 61 -12.89 5.54 5.33
C ASN A 61 -11.43 5.31 4.91
N LEU A 62 -11.22 4.93 3.67
CA LEU A 62 -9.88 4.93 3.09
C LEU A 62 -9.44 6.36 2.86
N GLN A 63 -8.16 6.63 3.01
CA GLN A 63 -7.57 7.95 2.78
C GLN A 63 -7.95 8.46 1.38
N ARG A 64 -8.37 9.71 1.32
CA ARG A 64 -9.00 10.32 0.13
C ARG A 64 -8.14 10.26 -1.13
N ASN A 65 -6.85 10.61 -1.02
CA ASN A 65 -5.96 10.64 -2.20
C ASN A 65 -5.81 9.26 -2.81
N MET A 66 -5.64 8.23 -1.99
CA MET A 66 -5.54 6.85 -2.47
C MET A 66 -6.88 6.37 -3.03
N LYS A 67 -7.98 6.71 -2.38
CA LYS A 67 -9.32 6.35 -2.86
C LYS A 67 -9.56 6.90 -4.27
N GLN A 68 -9.25 8.17 -4.49
CA GLN A 68 -9.41 8.79 -5.81
C GLN A 68 -8.44 8.18 -6.84
N PHE A 69 -7.21 7.92 -6.41
CA PHE A 69 -6.22 7.28 -7.27
C PHE A 69 -6.72 5.93 -7.77
N MET A 70 -7.23 5.08 -6.88
CA MET A 70 -7.75 3.76 -7.23
C MET A 70 -8.97 3.85 -8.14
N LYS A 71 -9.84 4.83 -7.93
CA LYS A 71 -11.01 5.05 -8.80
C LYS A 71 -10.61 5.44 -10.22
N ASN A 72 -9.48 6.12 -10.36
CA ASN A 72 -9.00 6.62 -11.64
C ASN A 72 -8.04 5.67 -12.36
N LEU A 73 -7.77 4.50 -11.81
CA LEU A 73 -6.93 3.50 -12.47
C LEU A 73 -7.54 3.07 -13.80
N GLU A 74 -6.69 2.94 -14.82
CA GLU A 74 -7.09 2.49 -16.15
C GLU A 74 -6.18 1.34 -16.62
N GLU A 75 -6.73 0.45 -17.43
CA GLU A 75 -5.98 -0.64 -18.08
C GLU A 75 -5.28 -1.59 -17.09
N MET A 76 -5.94 -1.89 -15.97
CA MET A 76 -5.40 -2.74 -14.93
C MET A 76 -5.99 -4.16 -14.94
N ASN A 77 -6.80 -4.50 -15.93
CA ASN A 77 -7.47 -5.78 -16.02
C ASN A 77 -6.48 -6.95 -15.97
N GLY A 78 -6.67 -7.86 -15.02
CA GLY A 78 -5.80 -9.03 -14.84
C GLY A 78 -4.48 -8.75 -14.12
N LYS A 79 -4.17 -7.49 -13.81
CA LYS A 79 -2.94 -7.14 -13.09
C LYS A 79 -3.04 -7.56 -11.63
N LYS A 80 -1.91 -8.00 -11.05
CA LYS A 80 -1.86 -8.46 -9.65
C LYS A 80 -1.58 -7.31 -8.71
N TYR A 81 -2.18 -7.37 -7.51
CA TYR A 81 -1.96 -6.35 -6.49
C TYR A 81 -1.81 -6.94 -5.09
N ALA A 82 -1.13 -6.20 -4.24
CA ALA A 82 -1.10 -6.39 -2.80
C ALA A 82 -1.41 -5.04 -2.14
N ILE A 83 -1.96 -5.07 -0.94
CA ILE A 83 -2.42 -3.86 -0.26
C ILE A 83 -1.94 -3.78 1.18
N ILE A 84 -1.66 -2.55 1.61
CA ILE A 84 -1.22 -2.23 2.96
C ILE A 84 -2.12 -1.11 3.47
N ASN A 85 -2.68 -1.28 4.68
CA ASN A 85 -3.51 -0.26 5.31
C ASN A 85 -3.01 0.03 6.72
N THR A 86 -2.81 1.31 7.05
CA THR A 86 -2.53 1.74 8.43
C THR A 86 -3.79 2.33 9.03
N HIS A 87 -4.01 2.13 10.32
CA HIS A 87 -5.21 2.61 11.00
C HIS A 87 -4.95 2.89 12.48
N GLY A 88 -5.54 3.97 12.98
CA GLY A 88 -5.46 4.34 14.39
C GLY A 88 -6.58 3.72 15.23
N MET A 89 -7.70 3.37 14.60
CA MET A 89 -8.82 2.69 15.24
C MET A 89 -8.71 1.17 15.04
N ASP A 90 -9.60 0.41 15.65
CA ASP A 90 -9.53 -1.06 15.58
C ASP A 90 -9.85 -1.63 14.21
N LYS A 91 -10.53 -0.87 13.35
CA LYS A 91 -10.91 -1.35 12.02
C LYS A 91 -9.99 -0.82 10.93
N ASN A 92 -9.38 -1.72 10.17
CA ASN A 92 -8.67 -1.35 8.95
C ASN A 92 -9.65 -1.13 7.80
N ARG A 93 -9.14 -0.69 6.66
CA ARG A 93 -9.91 -0.43 5.45
C ARG A 93 -9.45 -1.26 4.26
N LEU A 94 -8.85 -2.41 4.53
CA LEU A 94 -8.41 -3.33 3.47
C LEU A 94 -9.56 -3.70 2.54
N TYR A 95 -10.73 -3.99 3.08
CA TYR A 95 -11.88 -4.38 2.26
C TYR A 95 -12.31 -3.29 1.28
N LYS A 96 -12.15 -2.01 1.65
CA LYS A 96 -12.44 -0.89 0.75
C LYS A 96 -11.43 -0.81 -0.40
N MET A 97 -10.18 -1.06 -0.09
CA MET A 97 -9.13 -1.14 -1.10
C MET A 97 -9.41 -2.30 -2.07
N GLU A 98 -9.72 -3.48 -1.53
CA GLU A 98 -10.08 -4.64 -2.33
C GLU A 98 -11.28 -4.36 -3.25
N LYS A 99 -12.31 -3.73 -2.72
CA LYS A 99 -13.52 -3.41 -3.48
C LYS A 99 -13.23 -2.49 -4.66
N LEU A 100 -12.40 -1.47 -4.43
CA LEU A 100 -12.03 -0.53 -5.49
C LEU A 100 -11.20 -1.21 -6.58
N LEU A 101 -10.24 -2.04 -6.19
CA LEU A 101 -9.36 -2.73 -7.13
C LEU A 101 -10.07 -3.88 -7.84
N SER A 102 -11.02 -4.53 -7.17
CA SER A 102 -11.88 -5.55 -7.78
C SER A 102 -12.70 -4.96 -8.94
N LYS A 103 -13.16 -3.71 -8.80
CA LYS A 103 -13.88 -3.01 -9.87
C LYS A 103 -13.00 -2.76 -11.10
N LYS A 104 -11.69 -2.81 -10.94
CA LYS A 104 -10.71 -2.68 -12.02
C LYS A 104 -10.26 -4.04 -12.55
N ASN A 105 -10.90 -5.12 -12.09
CA ASN A 105 -10.61 -6.51 -12.47
C ASN A 105 -9.16 -6.91 -12.17
N MET A 106 -8.60 -6.37 -11.09
CA MET A 106 -7.28 -6.75 -10.60
C MET A 106 -7.36 -8.00 -9.73
N VAL A 107 -6.24 -8.72 -9.65
CA VAL A 107 -6.14 -10.00 -8.93
C VAL A 107 -5.37 -9.80 -7.62
N LYS A 108 -6.00 -10.08 -6.50
CA LYS A 108 -5.38 -9.94 -5.18
C LYS A 108 -4.34 -11.02 -4.94
N VAL A 109 -3.16 -10.61 -4.46
CA VAL A 109 -2.10 -11.53 -4.00
C VAL A 109 -2.08 -11.58 -2.47
N GLU A 110 -2.03 -10.44 -1.79
CA GLU A 110 -1.96 -10.37 -0.33
C GLU A 110 -2.43 -9.02 0.20
N GLY A 111 -2.78 -8.98 1.48
CA GLY A 111 -3.11 -7.75 2.19
C GLY A 111 -2.62 -7.80 3.61
N VAL A 112 -2.20 -6.66 4.16
CA VAL A 112 -1.75 -6.53 5.54
C VAL A 112 -2.15 -5.18 6.10
N ASP A 113 -2.44 -5.13 7.40
CA ASP A 113 -2.74 -3.89 8.11
C ASP A 113 -1.78 -3.67 9.27
N PHE A 114 -1.62 -2.40 9.63
CA PHE A 114 -0.79 -1.98 10.76
C PHE A 114 -1.54 -0.97 11.59
N LYS A 115 -1.78 -1.30 12.86
CA LYS A 115 -2.36 -0.37 13.80
C LYS A 115 -1.28 0.62 14.25
N VAL A 116 -1.63 1.91 14.34
CA VAL A 116 -0.75 2.95 14.87
C VAL A 116 -1.22 3.38 16.26
N GLY A 117 -0.29 3.84 17.08
CA GLY A 117 -0.59 4.33 18.43
C GLY A 117 -1.18 5.73 18.44
N THR A 118 -1.37 6.28 19.64
CA THR A 118 -2.03 7.56 19.83
C THR A 118 -1.21 8.76 19.36
N ASN A 119 0.12 8.63 19.29
CA ASN A 119 1.00 9.72 18.86
C ASN A 119 1.18 9.73 17.34
N ILE A 120 0.07 9.70 16.63
CA ILE A 120 0.02 9.52 15.16
C ILE A 120 0.78 10.60 14.39
N LYS A 121 0.78 11.84 14.89
CA LYS A 121 1.39 12.99 14.20
C LYS A 121 2.93 13.00 14.25
N SER A 122 3.53 12.18 15.14
CA SER A 122 4.99 12.14 15.29
C SER A 122 5.70 11.39 14.16
N GLY A 123 4.98 10.59 13.39
CA GLY A 123 5.58 9.69 12.40
C GLY A 123 6.21 8.44 13.00
N ASN A 124 6.13 8.27 14.33
CA ASN A 124 6.71 7.16 15.08
C ASN A 124 5.65 6.34 15.82
N ALA A 125 4.43 6.31 15.29
CA ALA A 125 3.31 5.66 15.95
C ALA A 125 3.10 4.19 15.54
N LEU A 126 3.92 3.64 14.66
CA LEU A 126 3.86 2.22 14.33
C LEU A 126 4.15 1.39 15.56
N LEU A 127 3.29 0.42 15.85
CA LEU A 127 3.42 -0.41 17.03
C LEU A 127 4.56 -1.42 16.89
N GLU A 128 5.13 -1.82 18.02
CA GLU A 128 6.21 -2.81 18.06
C GLU A 128 5.84 -4.07 17.27
N GLY A 129 6.81 -4.61 16.54
CA GLY A 129 6.61 -5.83 15.73
C GLY A 129 6.16 -5.57 14.30
N TRP A 130 6.03 -4.31 13.88
CA TRP A 130 5.59 -3.98 12.52
C TRP A 130 6.58 -4.51 11.47
N GLU A 131 7.88 -4.48 11.76
CA GLU A 131 8.90 -4.97 10.81
C GLU A 131 8.77 -6.48 10.56
N ALA A 132 8.56 -7.27 11.63
CA ALA A 132 8.38 -8.71 11.49
C ALA A 132 7.12 -9.06 10.70
N LYS A 133 6.05 -8.31 10.91
CA LYS A 133 4.78 -8.47 10.18
C LYS A 133 4.97 -8.14 8.70
N LEU A 134 5.74 -7.10 8.41
CA LEU A 134 6.04 -6.70 7.04
C LEU A 134 6.98 -7.68 6.34
N ASP A 135 7.93 -8.27 7.07
CA ASP A 135 8.81 -9.33 6.55
C ASP A 135 7.98 -10.54 6.09
N GLU A 136 6.99 -10.93 6.89
CA GLU A 136 6.09 -12.03 6.54
C GLU A 136 5.28 -11.69 5.29
N PHE A 137 4.76 -10.48 5.21
CA PHE A 137 4.04 -9.99 4.04
C PHE A 137 4.91 -10.03 2.79
N ALA A 138 6.14 -9.54 2.88
CA ALA A 138 7.10 -9.56 1.77
C ALA A 138 7.39 -10.97 1.30
N GLY A 139 7.42 -11.93 2.21
CA GLY A 139 7.64 -13.34 1.89
C GLY A 139 6.54 -13.96 1.04
N LYS A 140 5.34 -13.35 1.05
CA LYS A 140 4.16 -13.82 0.29
C LYS A 140 4.03 -13.18 -1.09
N LEU A 141 4.88 -12.23 -1.38
CA LEU A 141 4.91 -11.53 -2.68
C LEU A 141 5.89 -12.22 -3.67
#